data_1a7caa835ab8c889f4f401949abdbad4
#
_entry.id   1a7caa835ab8c889f4f401949abdbad4
#
_cell.length_a   1.000
_cell.length_b   1.000
_cell.length_c   1.000
_cell.angle_alpha   90.00
_cell.angle_beta   90.00
_cell.angle_gamma   90.00
#
_symmetry.space_group_name_H-M   'P 1'
#
loop_
_entity.id
_entity.type
_entity.pdbx_description
1 polymer ?
#
loop_
_entity_poly.entity_id
_entity_poly.type
_entity_poly.pdbx_seq_one_letter_code
_entity_poly.pdbx_strand_id
1 'polypeptide(L)'
;MIQQKKINVERILRVNRVGAWRIEIEDGKSPRFYADAVMDELLGIQGEISPEERFTFHRARVHPDDMQLFLEYSDKLSETKSEIVYRYIHPTFGEMFVRCSGIRDRSVVDGISIMGIHQDISETVRLEKEKEAERRLAELNDTLRKEKIEQEDYYKELLEMQSCGVLAYTIPGHKIIHMNAQALRMYGVENIEEAQSKLGTMLKKVIYPDVDV
;
A
#
# COMPACT_ATOMS: atom_id res chain seq x y z
N MET A 1 20.07 15.15 45.35
CA MET A 1 18.77 14.49 45.16
C MET A 1 18.26 14.80 43.78
N ILE A 2 18.26 13.82 42.87
CA ILE A 2 17.72 13.93 41.51
C ILE A 2 16.19 13.86 41.66
N GLN A 3 15.51 14.99 41.43
CA GLN A 3 14.04 15.02 41.36
C GLN A 3 13.63 14.19 40.15
N GLN A 4 13.07 13.01 40.39
CA GLN A 4 12.50 12.16 39.36
C GLN A 4 11.30 12.90 38.76
N LYS A 5 11.44 13.46 37.55
CA LYS A 5 10.34 14.10 36.83
C LYS A 5 9.27 13.05 36.57
N LYS A 6 8.08 13.28 37.14
CA LYS A 6 6.92 12.41 36.96
C LYS A 6 6.57 12.33 35.49
N ILE A 7 6.63 11.12 34.90
CA ILE A 7 6.24 10.89 33.49
C ILE A 7 4.71 11.07 33.41
N ASN A 8 4.25 11.91 32.51
CA ASN A 8 2.82 12.08 32.25
C ASN A 8 2.37 10.99 31.26
N VAL A 9 1.90 9.87 31.78
CA VAL A 9 1.46 8.70 31.02
C VAL A 9 0.25 9.05 30.15
N GLU A 10 -0.71 9.81 30.67
CA GLU A 10 -1.90 10.22 29.91
C GLU A 10 -1.54 11.01 28.65
N ARG A 11 -0.61 11.94 28.74
CA ARG A 11 -0.13 12.69 27.58
C ARG A 11 0.56 11.80 26.55
N ILE A 12 1.32 10.80 27.00
CA ILE A 12 1.98 9.82 26.12
C ILE A 12 0.91 9.01 25.38
N LEU A 13 -0.08 8.47 26.09
CA LEU A 13 -1.17 7.71 25.49
C LEU A 13 -1.94 8.53 24.45
N ARG A 14 -2.28 9.78 24.79
CA ARG A 14 -3.00 10.71 23.89
C ARG A 14 -2.22 11.00 22.61
N VAL A 15 -0.92 11.35 22.71
CA VAL A 15 -0.08 11.66 21.54
C VAL A 15 0.07 10.44 20.61
N ASN A 16 0.10 9.25 21.17
CA ASN A 16 0.21 7.99 20.41
C ASN A 16 -1.15 7.41 20.01
N ARG A 17 -2.27 8.11 20.30
CA ARG A 17 -3.63 7.64 20.04
C ARG A 17 -3.88 6.23 20.62
N VAL A 18 -3.48 6.05 21.86
CA VAL A 18 -3.64 4.79 22.61
C VAL A 18 -4.63 5.03 23.72
N GLY A 19 -5.77 4.37 23.67
CA GLY A 19 -6.78 4.38 24.72
C GLY A 19 -6.63 3.18 25.66
N ALA A 20 -6.79 3.40 26.94
CA ALA A 20 -6.77 2.34 27.94
C ALA A 20 -8.20 1.94 28.33
N TRP A 21 -8.40 0.65 28.56
CA TRP A 21 -9.71 0.11 28.87
C TRP A 21 -9.65 -1.04 29.88
N ARG A 22 -10.81 -1.28 30.54
CA ARG A 22 -11.06 -2.42 31.39
C ARG A 22 -12.47 -2.95 31.12
N ILE A 23 -12.62 -4.26 31.01
CA ILE A 23 -13.91 -4.95 30.93
C ILE A 23 -14.05 -5.83 32.16
N GLU A 24 -15.20 -5.74 32.83
CA GLU A 24 -15.58 -6.56 33.94
C GLU A 24 -16.80 -7.40 33.56
N ILE A 25 -16.72 -8.71 33.85
CA ILE A 25 -17.77 -9.68 33.56
C ILE A 25 -18.07 -10.40 34.89
N GLU A 26 -19.31 -10.27 35.35
CA GLU A 26 -19.84 -10.94 36.54
C GLU A 26 -21.02 -11.82 36.14
N ASP A 27 -21.16 -12.98 36.77
CA ASP A 27 -22.24 -13.90 36.47
C ASP A 27 -23.61 -13.25 36.66
N GLY A 28 -24.47 -13.40 35.66
CA GLY A 28 -25.84 -12.85 35.65
C GLY A 28 -25.95 -11.35 35.47
N LYS A 29 -24.82 -10.63 35.20
CA LYS A 29 -24.82 -9.20 34.95
C LYS A 29 -24.35 -8.90 33.50
N SER A 30 -24.76 -7.75 33.00
CA SER A 30 -24.21 -7.25 31.73
C SER A 30 -22.73 -6.89 31.89
N PRO A 31 -21.88 -7.19 30.87
CA PRO A 31 -20.48 -6.76 30.90
C PRO A 31 -20.35 -5.24 30.99
N ARG A 32 -19.38 -4.78 31.75
CA ARG A 32 -19.10 -3.36 31.98
C ARG A 32 -17.77 -2.99 31.34
N PHE A 33 -17.77 -1.95 30.51
CA PHE A 33 -16.59 -1.45 29.83
C PHE A 33 -16.22 -0.07 30.34
N TYR A 34 -15.12 0.01 31.07
CA TYR A 34 -14.51 1.25 31.55
C TYR A 34 -13.43 1.67 30.58
N ALA A 35 -13.31 2.97 30.32
CA ALA A 35 -12.38 3.52 29.36
C ALA A 35 -11.83 4.86 29.86
N ASP A 36 -10.63 5.21 29.42
CA ASP A 36 -10.12 6.57 29.56
C ASP A 36 -10.67 7.51 28.46
N ALA A 37 -10.41 8.79 28.58
CA ALA A 37 -10.90 9.79 27.62
C ALA A 37 -10.36 9.56 26.19
N VAL A 38 -9.15 9.02 26.05
CA VAL A 38 -8.56 8.72 24.73
C VAL A 38 -9.28 7.54 24.09
N MET A 39 -9.67 6.54 24.90
CA MET A 39 -10.45 5.42 24.42
C MET A 39 -11.85 5.86 23.96
N ASP A 40 -12.52 6.73 24.69
CA ASP A 40 -13.81 7.28 24.28
C ASP A 40 -13.71 8.07 22.97
N GLU A 41 -12.63 8.86 22.78
CA GLU A 41 -12.33 9.52 21.50
C GLU A 41 -12.13 8.51 20.36
N LEU A 42 -11.38 7.42 20.60
CA LEU A 42 -11.15 6.35 19.61
C LEU A 42 -12.42 5.59 19.23
N LEU A 43 -13.34 5.43 20.18
CA LEU A 43 -14.64 4.81 19.94
C LEU A 43 -15.64 5.77 19.27
N GLY A 44 -15.39 7.07 19.30
CA GLY A 44 -16.29 8.10 18.84
C GLY A 44 -17.48 8.32 19.76
N ILE A 45 -17.30 8.06 21.06
CA ILE A 45 -18.30 8.31 22.10
C ILE A 45 -18.29 9.78 22.42
N GLN A 46 -19.47 10.40 22.38
CA GLN A 46 -19.69 11.80 22.76
C GLN A 46 -20.55 11.86 24.01
N GLY A 47 -20.02 12.51 25.05
CA GLY A 47 -20.69 12.63 26.33
C GLY A 47 -20.48 11.41 27.25
N GLU A 48 -21.18 11.44 28.37
CA GLU A 48 -21.12 10.37 29.37
C GLU A 48 -22.12 9.26 29.05
N ILE A 49 -21.66 8.02 29.03
CA ILE A 49 -22.49 6.80 28.89
C ILE A 49 -22.10 5.80 29.99
N SER A 50 -23.04 4.92 30.35
CA SER A 50 -22.77 3.87 31.32
C SER A 50 -21.74 2.85 30.79
N PRO A 51 -21.03 2.13 31.67
CA PRO A 51 -20.11 1.07 31.24
C PRO A 51 -20.78 -0.05 30.43
N GLU A 52 -22.03 -0.37 30.70
CA GLU A 52 -22.84 -1.35 29.97
C GLU A 52 -23.18 -0.86 28.55
N GLU A 53 -23.56 0.42 28.43
CA GLU A 53 -23.82 1.05 27.12
C GLU A 53 -22.53 1.13 26.29
N ARG A 54 -21.38 1.45 26.91
CA ARG A 54 -20.09 1.50 26.25
C ARG A 54 -19.69 0.14 25.68
N PHE A 55 -19.92 -0.95 26.43
CA PHE A 55 -19.69 -2.30 25.96
C PHE A 55 -20.52 -2.61 24.71
N THR A 56 -21.81 -2.32 24.75
CA THR A 56 -22.72 -2.54 23.63
C THR A 56 -22.35 -1.65 22.42
N PHE A 57 -22.03 -0.39 22.67
CA PHE A 57 -21.62 0.58 21.65
C PHE A 57 -20.36 0.12 20.90
N HIS A 58 -19.34 -0.32 21.63
CA HIS A 58 -18.11 -0.84 21.04
C HIS A 58 -18.37 -2.10 20.20
N ARG A 59 -19.04 -3.10 20.78
CA ARG A 59 -19.29 -4.37 20.11
C ARG A 59 -20.11 -4.22 18.82
N ALA A 60 -21.09 -3.33 18.81
CA ALA A 60 -21.95 -3.08 17.65
C ALA A 60 -21.20 -2.43 16.46
N ARG A 61 -19.97 -1.96 16.67
CA ARG A 61 -19.15 -1.27 15.66
C ARG A 61 -17.91 -2.04 15.21
N VAL A 62 -17.70 -3.23 15.72
CA VAL A 62 -16.74 -4.17 15.11
C VAL A 62 -17.22 -4.49 13.70
N HIS A 63 -16.33 -4.45 12.71
CA HIS A 63 -16.71 -4.75 11.33
C HIS A 63 -17.32 -6.16 11.22
N PRO A 64 -18.42 -6.35 10.48
CA PRO A 64 -19.11 -7.65 10.43
C PRO A 64 -18.20 -8.83 10.05
N ASP A 65 -17.32 -8.64 9.07
CA ASP A 65 -16.39 -9.68 8.62
C ASP A 65 -15.34 -10.05 9.67
N ASP A 66 -15.05 -9.13 10.62
CA ASP A 66 -14.04 -9.34 11.66
C ASP A 66 -14.66 -9.82 12.97
N MET A 67 -16.00 -9.89 13.06
CA MET A 67 -16.71 -10.24 14.28
C MET A 67 -16.34 -11.62 14.82
N GLN A 68 -16.18 -12.61 13.94
CA GLN A 68 -15.79 -13.97 14.36
C GLN A 68 -14.39 -13.96 14.99
N LEU A 69 -13.44 -13.30 14.33
CA LEU A 69 -12.07 -13.13 14.81
C LEU A 69 -12.04 -12.39 16.16
N PHE A 70 -12.87 -11.36 16.31
CA PHE A 70 -12.98 -10.58 17.54
C PHE A 70 -13.54 -11.42 18.72
N LEU A 71 -14.51 -12.31 18.48
CA LEU A 71 -15.05 -13.20 19.49
C LEU A 71 -14.01 -14.23 19.96
N GLU A 72 -13.30 -14.87 19.02
CA GLU A 72 -12.22 -15.80 19.34
C GLU A 72 -11.08 -15.15 20.14
N TYR A 73 -10.77 -13.89 19.83
CA TYR A 73 -9.82 -13.10 20.61
C TYR A 73 -10.34 -12.84 22.04
N SER A 74 -11.61 -12.44 22.17
CA SER A 74 -12.24 -12.16 23.47
C SER A 74 -12.22 -13.38 24.40
N ASP A 75 -12.44 -14.57 23.87
CA ASP A 75 -12.38 -15.82 24.62
C ASP A 75 -10.95 -16.11 25.12
N LYS A 76 -9.94 -15.89 24.26
CA LYS A 76 -8.53 -16.08 24.63
C LYS A 76 -8.04 -15.08 25.68
N LEU A 77 -8.55 -13.85 25.69
CA LEU A 77 -8.19 -12.84 26.69
C LEU A 77 -8.47 -13.25 28.13
N SER A 78 -9.47 -14.11 28.33
CA SER A 78 -9.79 -14.63 29.67
C SER A 78 -8.69 -15.53 30.24
N GLU A 79 -7.80 -16.05 29.40
CA GLU A 79 -6.77 -17.03 29.78
C GLU A 79 -5.35 -16.46 29.74
N THR A 80 -5.01 -15.75 28.64
CA THR A 80 -3.64 -15.28 28.36
C THR A 80 -3.64 -13.85 27.82
N LYS A 81 -2.45 -13.22 27.84
CA LYS A 81 -2.23 -11.98 27.07
C LYS A 81 -2.42 -12.28 25.57
N SER A 82 -3.23 -11.50 24.92
CA SER A 82 -3.52 -11.64 23.50
C SER A 82 -3.53 -10.29 22.80
N GLU A 83 -3.33 -10.31 21.48
CA GLU A 83 -3.38 -9.13 20.61
C GLU A 83 -4.17 -9.47 19.34
N ILE A 84 -4.90 -8.49 18.82
CA ILE A 84 -5.66 -8.58 17.58
C ILE A 84 -5.62 -7.26 16.85
N VAL A 85 -5.65 -7.32 15.51
CA VAL A 85 -5.97 -6.18 14.65
C VAL A 85 -7.31 -6.46 13.98
N TYR A 86 -8.24 -5.52 14.09
CA TYR A 86 -9.56 -5.63 13.49
C TYR A 86 -10.05 -4.27 12.96
N ARG A 87 -11.06 -4.29 12.10
CA ARG A 87 -11.72 -3.08 11.59
C ARG A 87 -12.83 -2.67 12.55
N TYR A 88 -12.84 -1.40 12.86
CA TYR A 88 -13.84 -0.74 13.69
C TYR A 88 -14.56 0.34 12.88
N ILE A 89 -15.88 0.38 12.93
CA ILE A 89 -16.69 1.37 12.20
C ILE A 89 -16.93 2.56 13.12
N HIS A 90 -16.04 3.56 13.02
CA HIS A 90 -16.16 4.78 13.81
C HIS A 90 -17.33 5.63 13.31
N PRO A 91 -18.17 6.19 14.21
CA PRO A 91 -19.39 6.91 13.81
C PRO A 91 -19.14 8.15 12.95
N THR A 92 -17.95 8.78 13.06
CA THR A 92 -17.59 9.98 12.30
C THR A 92 -16.60 9.70 11.17
N PHE A 93 -15.61 8.81 11.40
CA PHE A 93 -14.50 8.59 10.46
C PHE A 93 -14.68 7.36 9.56
N GLY A 94 -15.72 6.55 9.79
CA GLY A 94 -15.95 5.32 9.05
C GLY A 94 -15.01 4.19 9.46
N GLU A 95 -14.53 3.40 8.52
CA GLU A 95 -13.66 2.24 8.80
C GLU A 95 -12.30 2.68 9.31
N MET A 96 -11.90 2.13 10.46
CA MET A 96 -10.61 2.32 11.10
C MET A 96 -9.97 0.98 11.40
N PHE A 97 -8.65 0.90 11.36
CA PHE A 97 -7.89 -0.26 11.82
C PHE A 97 -7.44 -0.06 13.25
N VAL A 98 -7.85 -0.95 14.13
CA VAL A 98 -7.57 -0.89 15.56
C VAL A 98 -6.72 -2.09 15.95
N ARG A 99 -5.60 -1.82 16.61
CA ARG A 99 -4.84 -2.83 17.34
C ARG A 99 -5.31 -2.84 18.77
N CYS A 100 -5.82 -3.99 19.21
CA CYS A 100 -6.26 -4.21 20.58
C CYS A 100 -5.36 -5.25 21.24
N SER A 101 -4.82 -4.94 22.40
CA SER A 101 -4.14 -5.91 23.24
C SER A 101 -4.65 -5.86 24.67
N GLY A 102 -4.76 -7.03 25.29
CA GLY A 102 -5.27 -7.11 26.65
C GLY A 102 -4.72 -8.28 27.44
N ILE A 103 -4.98 -8.25 28.73
CA ILE A 103 -4.58 -9.28 29.67
C ILE A 103 -5.63 -9.38 30.81
N ARG A 104 -5.85 -10.60 31.30
CA ARG A 104 -6.70 -10.81 32.47
C ARG A 104 -6.06 -10.22 33.72
N ASP A 105 -6.83 -9.45 34.48
CA ASP A 105 -6.47 -9.00 35.82
C ASP A 105 -6.76 -10.10 36.83
N ARG A 106 -5.74 -10.83 37.25
CA ARG A 106 -5.85 -11.94 38.20
C ARG A 106 -6.00 -11.51 39.64
N SER A 107 -5.98 -10.22 39.95
CA SER A 107 -6.22 -9.68 41.29
C SER A 107 -7.71 -9.71 41.70
N VAL A 108 -8.60 -9.83 40.68
CA VAL A 108 -10.05 -9.91 40.90
C VAL A 108 -10.45 -11.36 41.19
N VAL A 109 -11.07 -11.62 42.34
CA VAL A 109 -11.44 -12.95 42.78
C VAL A 109 -12.85 -13.34 42.31
N ASP A 110 -13.78 -12.39 42.33
CA ASP A 110 -15.17 -12.60 41.91
C ASP A 110 -15.39 -12.06 40.47
N GLY A 111 -15.53 -12.98 39.53
CA GLY A 111 -15.74 -12.62 38.11
C GLY A 111 -14.47 -12.61 37.28
N ILE A 112 -14.58 -12.02 36.07
CA ILE A 112 -13.48 -11.83 35.13
C ILE A 112 -13.25 -10.33 34.94
N SER A 113 -12.02 -9.89 35.16
CA SER A 113 -11.59 -8.54 34.80
C SER A 113 -10.46 -8.63 33.75
N ILE A 114 -10.61 -7.92 32.65
CA ILE A 114 -9.65 -7.86 31.58
C ILE A 114 -9.30 -6.38 31.36
N MET A 115 -8.03 -6.08 31.26
CA MET A 115 -7.57 -4.72 30.96
C MET A 115 -6.65 -4.70 29.75
N GLY A 116 -6.62 -3.59 29.03
CA GLY A 116 -5.81 -3.50 27.85
C GLY A 116 -5.74 -2.10 27.24
N ILE A 117 -5.23 -2.07 26.02
CA ILE A 117 -5.13 -0.86 25.24
C ILE A 117 -5.70 -1.07 23.85
N HIS A 118 -6.24 0.01 23.28
CA HIS A 118 -6.56 0.14 21.88
C HIS A 118 -5.66 1.20 21.25
N GLN A 119 -5.20 0.94 20.04
CA GLN A 119 -4.44 1.89 19.25
C GLN A 119 -5.03 2.00 17.86
N ASP A 120 -5.28 3.22 17.39
CA ASP A 120 -5.58 3.48 15.98
C ASP A 120 -4.30 3.31 15.16
N ILE A 121 -4.31 2.33 14.26
CA ILE A 121 -3.21 2.05 13.34
C ILE A 121 -3.58 2.29 11.88
N SER A 122 -4.69 3.01 11.62
CA SER A 122 -5.21 3.24 10.27
C SER A 122 -4.18 3.91 9.36
N GLU A 123 -3.43 4.88 9.88
CA GLU A 123 -2.36 5.53 9.12
C GLU A 123 -1.21 4.57 8.81
N THR A 124 -0.80 3.75 9.77
CA THR A 124 0.24 2.73 9.56
C THR A 124 -0.16 1.76 8.46
N VAL A 125 -1.38 1.22 8.53
CA VAL A 125 -1.91 0.30 7.52
C VAL A 125 -1.99 0.95 6.14
N ARG A 126 -2.41 2.23 6.07
CA ARG A 126 -2.44 3.00 4.82
C ARG A 126 -1.06 3.13 4.21
N LEU A 127 -0.08 3.55 5.00
CA LEU A 127 1.31 3.73 4.54
C LEU A 127 1.95 2.40 4.10
N GLU A 128 1.65 1.31 4.79
CA GLU A 128 2.12 -0.03 4.38
C GLU A 128 1.52 -0.46 3.05
N LYS A 129 0.23 -0.23 2.83
CA LYS A 129 -0.44 -0.52 1.56
C LYS A 129 0.10 0.33 0.41
N GLU A 130 0.35 1.62 0.65
CA GLU A 130 0.95 2.52 -0.33
C GLU A 130 2.35 2.05 -0.75
N LYS A 131 3.22 1.72 0.21
CA LYS A 131 4.56 1.18 -0.07
C LYS A 131 4.52 -0.14 -0.83
N GLU A 132 3.60 -1.02 -0.47
CA GLU A 132 3.44 -2.29 -1.18
C GLU A 132 2.96 -2.08 -2.63
N ALA A 133 2.03 -1.13 -2.85
CA ALA A 133 1.58 -0.77 -4.19
C ALA A 133 2.70 -0.16 -5.04
N GLU A 134 3.52 0.73 -4.47
CA GLU A 134 4.69 1.31 -5.13
C GLU A 134 5.70 0.22 -5.52
N ARG A 135 5.98 -0.72 -4.60
CA ARG A 135 6.89 -1.84 -4.88
C ARG A 135 6.39 -2.70 -6.03
N ARG A 136 5.11 -3.08 -6.03
CA ARG A 136 4.51 -3.87 -7.12
C ARG A 136 4.56 -3.14 -8.46
N LEU A 137 4.32 -1.83 -8.46
CA LEU A 137 4.41 -1.02 -9.66
C LEU A 137 5.85 -0.96 -10.21
N ALA A 138 6.85 -0.81 -9.32
CA ALA A 138 8.25 -0.83 -9.71
C ALA A 138 8.67 -2.18 -10.31
N GLU A 139 8.27 -3.29 -9.71
CA GLU A 139 8.53 -4.65 -10.21
C GLU A 139 7.90 -4.86 -11.59
N LEU A 140 6.65 -4.41 -11.78
CA LEU A 140 5.95 -4.50 -13.07
C LEU A 140 6.65 -3.69 -14.16
N ASN A 141 7.04 -2.44 -13.84
CA ASN A 141 7.76 -1.58 -14.79
C ASN A 141 9.11 -2.17 -15.20
N ASP A 142 9.83 -2.80 -14.26
CA ASP A 142 11.11 -3.46 -14.55
C ASP A 142 10.92 -4.66 -15.48
N THR A 143 9.88 -5.44 -15.26
CA THR A 143 9.51 -6.58 -16.12
C THR A 143 9.16 -6.10 -17.54
N LEU A 144 8.28 -5.11 -17.67
CA LEU A 144 7.89 -4.56 -18.97
C LEU A 144 9.09 -3.95 -19.73
N ARG A 145 10.02 -3.32 -19.00
CA ARG A 145 11.25 -2.80 -19.60
C ARG A 145 12.14 -3.90 -20.17
N LYS A 146 12.29 -5.02 -19.44
CA LYS A 146 13.05 -6.19 -19.92
C LYS A 146 12.42 -6.80 -21.16
N GLU A 147 11.11 -7.05 -21.11
CA GLU A 147 10.37 -7.59 -22.27
C GLU A 147 10.52 -6.70 -23.51
N LYS A 148 10.44 -5.37 -23.31
CA LYS A 148 10.63 -4.42 -24.41
C LYS A 148 12.03 -4.50 -25.02
N ILE A 149 13.08 -4.58 -24.19
CA ILE A 149 14.46 -4.73 -24.65
C ILE A 149 14.64 -6.02 -25.44
N GLU A 150 14.16 -7.15 -24.89
CA GLU A 150 14.22 -8.45 -25.55
C GLU A 150 13.50 -8.44 -26.91
N GLN A 151 12.34 -7.77 -26.95
CA GLN A 151 11.58 -7.65 -28.19
C GLN A 151 12.32 -6.76 -29.22
N GLU A 152 12.91 -5.65 -28.81
CA GLU A 152 13.70 -4.77 -29.68
C GLU A 152 14.93 -5.48 -30.22
N ASP A 153 15.63 -6.28 -29.42
CA ASP A 153 16.81 -7.02 -29.83
C ASP A 153 16.42 -8.17 -30.80
N TYR A 154 15.32 -8.87 -30.54
CA TYR A 154 14.78 -9.87 -31.45
C TYR A 154 14.43 -9.27 -32.83
N TYR A 155 13.79 -8.09 -32.88
CA TYR A 155 13.51 -7.44 -34.15
C TYR A 155 14.77 -6.99 -34.90
N LYS A 156 15.79 -6.52 -34.19
CA LYS A 156 17.08 -6.18 -34.81
C LYS A 156 17.73 -7.41 -35.45
N GLU A 157 17.78 -8.54 -34.72
CA GLU A 157 18.30 -9.79 -35.24
C GLU A 157 17.54 -10.25 -36.51
N LEU A 158 16.20 -10.21 -36.46
CA LEU A 158 15.38 -10.55 -37.63
C LEU A 158 15.71 -9.69 -38.85
N LEU A 159 15.92 -8.38 -38.67
CA LEU A 159 16.25 -7.46 -39.76
C LEU A 159 17.65 -7.74 -40.29
N GLU A 160 18.62 -8.09 -39.43
CA GLU A 160 19.98 -8.41 -39.88
C GLU A 160 20.05 -9.77 -40.65
N MET A 161 19.18 -10.73 -40.31
CA MET A 161 19.12 -12.05 -40.98
C MET A 161 18.50 -11.99 -42.39
N GLN A 162 17.89 -10.86 -42.78
CA GLN A 162 17.27 -10.73 -44.10
C GLN A 162 18.32 -10.74 -45.23
N SER A 163 18.07 -11.55 -46.26
CA SER A 163 18.93 -11.61 -47.45
C SER A 163 18.75 -10.38 -48.39
N CYS A 164 17.73 -9.56 -48.18
CA CYS A 164 17.50 -8.31 -48.87
C CYS A 164 17.99 -7.11 -48.04
N GLY A 165 18.29 -6.00 -48.70
CA GLY A 165 18.60 -4.76 -48.02
C GLY A 165 17.36 -4.15 -47.39
N VAL A 166 17.41 -3.94 -46.07
CA VAL A 166 16.33 -3.28 -45.28
C VAL A 166 16.79 -1.89 -44.88
N LEU A 167 15.99 -0.88 -45.20
CA LEU A 167 16.19 0.52 -44.85
C LEU A 167 14.94 1.06 -44.22
N ALA A 168 15.06 1.66 -43.03
CA ALA A 168 13.98 2.37 -42.35
C ALA A 168 14.35 3.85 -42.14
N TYR A 169 13.36 4.74 -42.34
CA TYR A 169 13.53 6.19 -42.19
C TYR A 169 12.27 6.84 -41.60
N THR A 170 12.42 8.06 -41.06
CA THR A 170 11.30 8.83 -40.48
C THR A 170 10.53 9.62 -41.55
N ILE A 171 9.22 9.76 -41.38
CA ILE A 171 8.36 10.67 -42.18
C ILE A 171 7.61 11.59 -41.17
N PRO A 172 7.68 12.93 -41.30
CA PRO A 172 8.53 13.74 -42.16
C PRO A 172 9.99 13.79 -41.66
N GLY A 173 10.90 14.21 -42.51
CA GLY A 173 12.31 14.45 -42.15
C GLY A 173 13.31 13.55 -42.86
N HIS A 174 12.88 12.37 -43.32
CA HIS A 174 13.69 11.43 -44.11
C HIS A 174 15.02 11.07 -43.44
N LYS A 175 15.02 11.01 -42.11
CA LYS A 175 16.19 10.59 -41.36
C LYS A 175 16.24 9.07 -41.36
N ILE A 176 17.36 8.51 -41.83
CA ILE A 176 17.60 7.07 -41.77
C ILE A 176 17.78 6.65 -40.32
N ILE A 177 16.96 5.71 -39.85
CA ILE A 177 16.98 5.21 -38.51
C ILE A 177 17.53 3.79 -38.39
N HIS A 178 17.48 3.03 -39.50
CA HIS A 178 18.02 1.68 -39.55
C HIS A 178 18.42 1.30 -40.97
N MET A 179 19.53 0.57 -41.09
CA MET A 179 19.95 -0.16 -42.27
C MET A 179 20.57 -1.47 -41.81
N ASN A 180 20.13 -2.59 -42.39
CA ASN A 180 20.79 -3.86 -42.14
C ASN A 180 22.11 -3.99 -42.93
N ALA A 181 22.94 -4.96 -42.55
CA ALA A 181 24.25 -5.16 -43.19
C ALA A 181 24.15 -5.34 -44.71
N GLN A 182 23.07 -5.94 -45.23
CA GLN A 182 22.86 -6.08 -46.68
C GLN A 182 22.56 -4.74 -47.35
N ALA A 183 21.75 -3.89 -46.73
CA ALA A 183 21.48 -2.53 -47.25
C ALA A 183 22.75 -1.69 -47.27
N LEU A 184 23.57 -1.70 -46.21
CA LEU A 184 24.85 -0.99 -46.18
C LEU A 184 25.75 -1.41 -47.35
N ARG A 185 25.88 -2.72 -47.60
CA ARG A 185 26.65 -3.25 -48.77
C ARG A 185 26.09 -2.83 -50.11
N MET A 186 24.75 -2.90 -50.29
CA MET A 186 24.10 -2.52 -51.56
C MET A 186 24.29 -1.06 -51.90
N TYR A 187 24.32 -0.19 -50.92
CA TYR A 187 24.51 1.25 -51.14
C TYR A 187 25.99 1.69 -51.06
N GLY A 188 26.91 0.80 -50.73
CA GLY A 188 28.35 1.07 -50.66
C GLY A 188 28.69 2.08 -49.55
N VAL A 189 28.05 1.92 -48.39
CA VAL A 189 28.25 2.77 -47.21
C VAL A 189 28.63 1.91 -46.00
N GLU A 190 29.42 2.49 -45.10
CA GLU A 190 29.93 1.75 -43.92
C GLU A 190 28.97 1.82 -42.71
N ASN A 191 28.19 2.90 -42.61
CA ASN A 191 27.31 3.16 -41.48
C ASN A 191 26.14 4.07 -41.88
N ILE A 192 25.20 4.23 -40.94
CA ILE A 192 23.97 5.03 -41.12
C ILE A 192 24.29 6.52 -41.30
N GLU A 193 25.33 7.04 -40.67
CA GLU A 193 25.72 8.47 -40.79
C GLU A 193 26.20 8.79 -42.19
N GLU A 194 27.03 7.92 -42.77
CA GLU A 194 27.46 8.02 -44.17
C GLU A 194 26.29 7.86 -45.12
N ALA A 195 25.39 6.90 -44.85
CA ALA A 195 24.17 6.71 -45.61
C ALA A 195 23.27 7.95 -45.59
N GLN A 196 23.09 8.57 -44.42
CA GLN A 196 22.29 9.79 -44.27
C GLN A 196 22.89 10.95 -45.12
N SER A 197 24.20 11.08 -45.13
CA SER A 197 24.89 12.12 -45.94
C SER A 197 24.74 11.88 -47.42
N LYS A 198 24.92 10.64 -47.88
CA LYS A 198 24.89 10.29 -49.33
C LYS A 198 23.46 10.14 -49.87
N LEU A 199 22.55 9.53 -49.09
CA LEU A 199 21.24 9.10 -49.59
C LEU A 199 20.08 10.00 -49.09
N GLY A 200 20.26 10.79 -48.05
CA GLY A 200 19.19 11.58 -47.44
C GLY A 200 18.50 12.53 -48.43
N THR A 201 19.25 13.15 -49.34
CA THR A 201 18.72 14.03 -50.38
C THR A 201 18.05 13.24 -51.53
N MET A 202 18.58 12.03 -51.83
CA MET A 202 18.04 11.16 -52.87
C MET A 202 16.69 10.53 -52.43
N LEU A 203 16.55 10.14 -51.18
CA LEU A 203 15.30 9.62 -50.60
C LEU A 203 14.16 10.64 -50.67
N LYS A 204 14.43 11.94 -50.49
CA LYS A 204 13.46 13.02 -50.66
C LYS A 204 12.90 13.03 -52.08
N LYS A 205 13.75 12.92 -53.09
CA LYS A 205 13.35 12.97 -54.53
C LYS A 205 12.59 11.71 -54.95
N VAL A 206 12.91 10.55 -54.41
CA VAL A 206 12.26 9.27 -54.78
C VAL A 206 10.85 9.17 -54.22
N ILE A 207 10.63 9.71 -53.02
CA ILE A 207 9.36 9.54 -52.29
C ILE A 207 8.36 10.67 -52.66
N TYR A 208 8.86 11.87 -53.01
CA TYR A 208 8.04 13.01 -53.41
C TYR A 208 8.57 13.62 -54.71
N PRO A 209 8.39 12.92 -55.85
CA PRO A 209 8.92 13.37 -57.11
C PRO A 209 8.32 14.71 -57.60
N ASP A 210 7.16 15.08 -57.09
CA ASP A 210 6.40 16.27 -57.57
C ASP A 210 6.33 17.42 -56.54
N VAL A 211 7.10 17.37 -55.45
CA VAL A 211 7.15 18.48 -54.50
C VAL A 211 8.44 19.24 -54.64
N ASP A 212 8.39 20.36 -55.37
CA ASP A 212 9.44 21.38 -55.34
C ASP A 212 9.56 21.95 -53.92
N VAL A 213 10.69 21.68 -53.25
CA VAL A 213 11.04 22.22 -51.93
C VAL A 213 12.13 23.25 -52.10
#